data_f932bcfd41d9d07b10c0728457819f7f
#
_entry.id   f932bcfd41d9d07b10c0728457819f7f
#
_cell.length_a   1.000
_cell.length_b   1.000
_cell.length_c   1.000
_cell.angle_alpha   90.00
_cell.angle_beta   90.00
_cell.angle_gamma   90.00
#
_symmetry.space_group_name_H-M   'P 1'
#
loop_
_entity.id
_entity.type
_entity.pdbx_description
1 polymer ?
#
loop_
_entity_poly.entity_id
_entity_poly.type
_entity_poly.pdbx_seq_one_letter_code
_entity_poly.pdbx_strand_id
1 'polypeptide(L)'
;MQAETADRTAIRALVENWAVWRDAGHWDRFATCWHEDGYMCATWCQAPWQEFIKASIAGWEKGVSILHFLGGHSADVNGTRAISQTKMTISQRAEVHGVLVDVVCTGRFYDFLEKRNGRWGVVLRQPIYEKDRMDPVSPSARLELDATLLATFPEGYRHLAYLQTQIGYQVKTDMPGLKGDVVQALYARGAQWLAGGPHGG
;
A
#
# COMPACT_ATOMS: atom_id res chain seq x y z
N MET A 1 0.48 29.71 -4.75
CA MET A 1 -0.02 29.51 -3.36
C MET A 1 -1.44 28.94 -3.31
N GLN A 2 -2.51 29.62 -3.78
CA GLN A 2 -3.89 29.06 -3.75
C GLN A 2 -4.04 27.78 -4.59
N ALA A 3 -3.54 27.76 -5.83
CA ALA A 3 -3.61 26.59 -6.71
C ALA A 3 -2.86 25.39 -6.13
N GLU A 4 -1.69 25.59 -5.55
CA GLU A 4 -0.92 24.53 -4.92
C GLU A 4 -1.61 23.96 -3.66
N THR A 5 -2.26 24.80 -2.87
CA THR A 5 -3.06 24.35 -1.73
C THR A 5 -4.25 23.52 -2.19
N ALA A 6 -4.92 23.90 -3.28
CA ALA A 6 -6.00 23.13 -3.86
C ALA A 6 -5.52 21.76 -4.38
N ASP A 7 -4.36 21.72 -5.04
CA ASP A 7 -3.76 20.47 -5.52
C ASP A 7 -3.38 19.52 -4.36
N ARG A 8 -2.75 20.03 -3.31
CA ARG A 8 -2.43 19.23 -2.10
C ARG A 8 -3.70 18.68 -1.43
N THR A 9 -4.76 19.47 -1.37
CA THR A 9 -6.06 19.04 -0.83
C THR A 9 -6.69 17.95 -1.70
N ALA A 10 -6.66 18.11 -3.01
CA ALA A 10 -7.20 17.13 -3.95
C ALA A 10 -6.42 15.80 -3.91
N ILE A 11 -5.07 15.86 -3.81
CA ILE A 11 -4.21 14.69 -3.66
C ILE A 11 -4.53 13.95 -2.35
N ARG A 12 -4.66 14.67 -1.24
CA ARG A 12 -5.02 14.07 0.05
C ARG A 12 -6.38 13.37 -0.03
N ALA A 13 -7.40 14.03 -0.57
CA ALA A 13 -8.72 13.45 -0.73
C ALA A 13 -8.70 12.20 -1.62
N LEU A 14 -7.90 12.19 -2.69
CA LEU A 14 -7.70 11.02 -3.54
C LEU A 14 -7.12 9.82 -2.77
N VAL A 15 -6.10 10.05 -1.95
CA VAL A 15 -5.45 8.99 -1.17
C VAL A 15 -6.38 8.46 -0.07
N GLU A 16 -7.14 9.33 0.59
CA GLU A 16 -8.15 8.94 1.59
C GLU A 16 -9.29 8.14 0.94
N ASN A 17 -9.79 8.59 -0.20
CA ASN A 17 -10.82 7.89 -0.97
C ASN A 17 -10.35 6.51 -1.44
N TRP A 18 -9.10 6.39 -1.86
CA TRP A 18 -8.50 5.12 -2.24
C TRP A 18 -8.66 4.07 -1.12
N ALA A 19 -8.31 4.43 0.12
CA ALA A 19 -8.39 3.53 1.26
C ALA A 19 -9.85 3.17 1.60
N VAL A 20 -10.72 4.19 1.72
CA VAL A 20 -12.13 4.00 2.08
C VAL A 20 -12.86 3.16 1.03
N TRP A 21 -12.70 3.47 -0.27
CA TRP A 21 -13.43 2.77 -1.32
C TRP A 21 -12.94 1.34 -1.53
N ARG A 22 -11.62 1.13 -1.40
CA ARG A 22 -11.04 -0.21 -1.44
C ARG A 22 -11.57 -1.08 -0.32
N ASP A 23 -11.57 -0.58 0.93
CA ASP A 23 -11.95 -1.34 2.11
C ASP A 23 -13.48 -1.54 2.22
N ALA A 24 -14.26 -0.65 1.60
CA ALA A 24 -15.73 -0.76 1.53
C ALA A 24 -16.24 -1.53 0.29
N GLY A 25 -15.35 -2.01 -0.59
CA GLY A 25 -15.76 -2.72 -1.80
C GLY A 25 -16.43 -1.84 -2.87
N HIS A 26 -16.17 -0.51 -2.82
CA HIS A 26 -16.69 0.43 -3.83
C HIS A 26 -15.80 0.46 -5.07
N TRP A 27 -15.76 -0.64 -5.80
CA TRP A 27 -14.79 -0.90 -6.87
C TRP A 27 -14.83 0.10 -8.01
N ASP A 28 -16.02 0.54 -8.45
CA ASP A 28 -16.14 1.54 -9.50
C ASP A 28 -15.55 2.90 -9.07
N ARG A 29 -15.79 3.31 -7.82
CA ARG A 29 -15.20 4.52 -7.26
C ARG A 29 -13.70 4.36 -7.06
N PHE A 30 -13.27 3.20 -6.57
CA PHE A 30 -11.87 2.88 -6.37
C PHE A 30 -11.07 2.95 -7.68
N ALA A 31 -11.65 2.50 -8.80
CA ALA A 31 -11.06 2.61 -10.13
C ALA A 31 -10.77 4.06 -10.53
N THR A 32 -11.57 5.04 -10.07
CA THR A 32 -11.36 6.45 -10.41
C THR A 32 -10.13 7.08 -9.74
N CYS A 33 -9.51 6.41 -8.77
CA CYS A 33 -8.29 6.90 -8.13
C CYS A 33 -7.06 6.81 -9.03
N TRP A 34 -7.13 6.03 -10.10
CA TRP A 34 -6.00 5.73 -10.97
C TRP A 34 -6.04 6.51 -12.28
N HIS A 35 -4.88 6.70 -12.88
CA HIS A 35 -4.77 6.95 -14.31
C HIS A 35 -4.76 5.61 -15.08
N GLU A 36 -4.99 5.66 -16.39
CA GLU A 36 -5.09 4.48 -17.25
C GLU A 36 -3.87 3.55 -17.14
N ASP A 37 -2.68 4.14 -17.02
CA ASP A 37 -1.39 3.49 -16.88
C ASP A 37 -0.96 3.27 -15.41
N GLY A 38 -1.89 3.43 -14.46
CA GLY A 38 -1.59 3.30 -13.03
C GLY A 38 -1.16 1.89 -12.65
N TYR A 39 -0.23 1.79 -11.70
CA TYR A 39 0.37 0.55 -11.24
C TYR A 39 0.43 0.45 -9.72
N MET A 40 0.13 -0.72 -9.18
CA MET A 40 0.20 -1.03 -7.75
C MET A 40 1.35 -1.98 -7.45
N CYS A 41 2.17 -1.63 -6.44
CA CYS A 41 3.20 -2.51 -5.87
C CYS A 41 2.84 -2.89 -4.43
N ALA A 42 1.88 -3.81 -4.24
CA ALA A 42 1.64 -4.40 -2.92
C ALA A 42 2.58 -5.59 -2.65
N THR A 43 2.67 -6.06 -1.40
CA THR A 43 3.46 -7.26 -1.07
C THR A 43 3.00 -8.51 -1.85
N TRP A 44 1.71 -8.66 -2.05
CA TRP A 44 1.05 -9.84 -2.64
C TRP A 44 0.64 -9.67 -4.09
N CYS A 45 0.71 -8.45 -4.65
CA CYS A 45 0.29 -8.15 -6.03
C CYS A 45 1.07 -6.94 -6.56
N GLN A 46 1.80 -7.12 -7.66
CA GLN A 46 2.46 -6.05 -8.41
C GLN A 46 1.89 -6.11 -9.82
N ALA A 47 1.00 -5.16 -10.14
CA ALA A 47 0.23 -5.21 -11.38
C ALA A 47 -0.34 -3.85 -11.79
N PRO A 48 -0.74 -3.66 -13.05
CA PRO A 48 -1.66 -2.58 -13.44
C PRO A 48 -2.88 -2.54 -12.52
N TRP A 49 -3.40 -1.36 -12.26
CA TRP A 49 -4.49 -1.18 -11.29
C TRP A 49 -5.73 -2.04 -11.61
N GLN A 50 -6.01 -2.30 -12.87
CA GLN A 50 -7.14 -3.13 -13.29
C GLN A 50 -7.01 -4.57 -12.75
N GLU A 51 -5.82 -5.15 -12.88
CA GLU A 51 -5.53 -6.50 -12.36
C GLU A 51 -5.47 -6.51 -10.84
N PHE A 52 -4.95 -5.44 -10.23
CA PHE A 52 -4.96 -5.29 -8.79
C PHE A 52 -6.39 -5.22 -8.23
N ILE A 53 -7.30 -4.47 -8.87
CA ILE A 53 -8.73 -4.42 -8.47
C ILE A 53 -9.37 -5.79 -8.64
N LYS A 54 -9.17 -6.46 -9.77
CA LYS A 54 -9.70 -7.80 -10.03
C LYS A 54 -9.25 -8.81 -8.96
N ALA A 55 -7.97 -8.80 -8.61
CA ALA A 55 -7.43 -9.64 -7.55
C ALA A 55 -7.99 -9.27 -6.17
N SER A 56 -8.22 -7.97 -5.90
CA SER A 56 -8.84 -7.48 -4.68
C SER A 56 -10.29 -7.91 -4.54
N ILE A 57 -11.08 -7.89 -5.61
CA ILE A 57 -12.46 -8.40 -5.67
C ILE A 57 -12.47 -9.91 -5.36
N ALA A 58 -11.62 -10.68 -6.02
CA ALA A 58 -11.52 -12.12 -5.79
C ALA A 58 -11.14 -12.47 -4.34
N GLY A 59 -10.27 -11.66 -3.71
CA GLY A 59 -9.95 -11.79 -2.29
C GLY A 59 -11.15 -11.43 -1.40
N TRP A 60 -11.84 -10.35 -1.70
CA TRP A 60 -13.04 -9.91 -0.99
C TRP A 60 -14.13 -10.98 -0.99
N GLU A 61 -14.43 -11.58 -2.15
CA GLU A 61 -15.42 -12.65 -2.30
C GLU A 61 -15.05 -13.91 -1.50
N LYS A 62 -13.75 -14.15 -1.29
CA LYS A 62 -13.23 -15.24 -0.43
C LYS A 62 -13.19 -14.89 1.06
N GLY A 63 -13.63 -13.69 1.44
CA GLY A 63 -13.64 -13.25 2.84
C GLY A 63 -12.30 -12.71 3.35
N VAL A 64 -11.36 -12.35 2.49
CA VAL A 64 -10.11 -11.69 2.91
C VAL A 64 -10.45 -10.34 3.57
N SER A 65 -10.12 -10.21 4.85
CA SER A 65 -10.41 -9.01 5.65
C SER A 65 -9.17 -8.14 5.76
N ILE A 66 -9.20 -6.99 5.12
CA ILE A 66 -8.13 -5.98 5.15
C ILE A 66 -8.74 -4.62 5.42
N LEU A 67 -8.11 -3.86 6.33
CA LEU A 67 -8.45 -2.48 6.66
C LEU A 67 -7.21 -1.60 6.52
N HIS A 68 -7.39 -0.41 5.93
CA HIS A 68 -6.37 0.62 5.86
C HIS A 68 -6.76 1.81 6.73
N PHE A 69 -5.96 2.12 7.74
CA PHE A 69 -6.09 3.34 8.52
C PHE A 69 -5.01 4.33 8.10
N LEU A 70 -5.40 5.55 7.70
CA LEU A 70 -4.49 6.58 7.24
C LEU A 70 -4.27 7.66 8.29
N GLY A 71 -3.03 8.15 8.38
CA GLY A 71 -2.62 9.19 9.30
C GLY A 71 -2.10 10.44 8.59
N GLY A 72 -0.98 10.99 9.07
CA GLY A 72 -0.37 12.19 8.53
C GLY A 72 -0.01 12.06 7.05
N HIS A 73 -0.24 13.15 6.30
CA HIS A 73 -0.06 13.22 4.86
C HIS A 73 0.86 14.39 4.48
N SER A 74 1.74 14.18 3.53
CA SER A 74 2.57 15.20 2.89
C SER A 74 2.56 15.00 1.39
N ALA A 75 2.55 16.09 0.62
CA ALA A 75 2.67 16.05 -0.84
C ALA A 75 3.61 17.16 -1.33
N ASP A 76 4.53 16.77 -2.21
CA ASP A 76 5.37 17.69 -2.98
C ASP A 76 4.81 17.78 -4.38
N VAL A 77 4.49 19.01 -4.83
CA VAL A 77 3.84 19.27 -6.12
C VAL A 77 4.76 20.11 -6.99
N ASN A 78 4.97 19.67 -8.22
CA ASN A 78 5.65 20.44 -9.26
C ASN A 78 4.84 20.40 -10.56
N GLY A 79 4.12 21.49 -10.86
CA GLY A 79 3.25 21.58 -12.04
C GLY A 79 2.12 20.54 -12.00
N THR A 80 2.16 19.60 -12.93
CA THR A 80 1.19 18.52 -13.06
C THR A 80 1.65 17.22 -12.41
N ARG A 81 2.79 17.18 -11.73
CA ARG A 81 3.33 15.99 -11.06
C ARG A 81 3.42 16.18 -9.56
N ALA A 82 3.21 15.12 -8.83
CA ALA A 82 3.36 15.13 -7.39
C ALA A 82 3.91 13.80 -6.86
N ILE A 83 4.57 13.89 -5.72
CA ILE A 83 4.87 12.77 -4.84
C ILE A 83 4.11 13.00 -3.53
N SER A 84 3.37 12.00 -3.08
CA SER A 84 2.79 12.04 -1.74
C SER A 84 3.28 10.91 -0.85
N GLN A 85 3.36 11.20 0.43
CA GLN A 85 3.61 10.22 1.48
C GLN A 85 2.49 10.30 2.50
N THR A 86 1.83 9.17 2.75
CA THR A 86 0.74 9.09 3.72
C THR A 86 1.03 7.97 4.70
N LYS A 87 1.11 8.28 5.99
CA LYS A 87 1.23 7.24 7.02
C LYS A 87 0.04 6.30 6.93
N MET A 88 0.31 5.00 6.95
CA MET A 88 -0.72 3.99 6.86
C MET A 88 -0.51 2.89 7.90
N THR A 89 -1.61 2.32 8.33
CA THR A 89 -1.66 1.04 9.03
C THR A 89 -2.52 0.10 8.21
N ILE A 90 -1.99 -1.07 7.86
CA ILE A 90 -2.74 -2.18 7.28
C ILE A 90 -3.06 -3.14 8.41
N SER A 91 -4.33 -3.46 8.60
CA SER A 91 -4.77 -4.55 9.48
C SER A 91 -5.36 -5.65 8.61
N GLN A 92 -4.77 -6.85 8.67
CA GLN A 92 -5.28 -8.01 7.95
C GLN A 92 -5.61 -9.13 8.93
N ARG A 93 -6.85 -9.63 8.85
CA ARG A 93 -7.33 -10.75 9.68
C ARG A 93 -7.36 -12.02 8.86
N ALA A 94 -6.82 -13.11 9.40
CA ALA A 94 -6.93 -14.44 8.82
C ALA A 94 -6.65 -15.52 9.89
N GLU A 95 -6.86 -16.77 9.52
CA GLU A 95 -6.44 -17.91 10.33
C GLU A 95 -4.99 -18.30 9.96
N VAL A 96 -4.16 -18.48 11.00
CA VAL A 96 -2.78 -18.95 10.88
C VAL A 96 -2.59 -20.11 11.88
N HIS A 97 -2.25 -21.29 11.39
CA HIS A 97 -2.10 -22.50 12.21
C HIS A 97 -3.29 -22.81 13.12
N GLY A 98 -4.52 -22.59 12.62
CA GLY A 98 -5.75 -22.81 13.36
C GLY A 98 -6.09 -21.72 14.39
N VAL A 99 -5.34 -20.61 14.41
CA VAL A 99 -5.56 -19.46 15.30
C VAL A 99 -5.97 -18.26 14.47
N LEU A 100 -7.12 -17.65 14.80
CA LEU A 100 -7.53 -16.38 14.20
C LEU A 100 -6.65 -15.26 14.73
N VAL A 101 -5.99 -14.53 13.82
CA VAL A 101 -5.02 -13.49 14.14
C VAL A 101 -5.33 -12.18 13.42
N ASP A 102 -4.85 -11.08 14.00
CA ASP A 102 -4.71 -9.79 13.33
C ASP A 102 -3.24 -9.50 13.12
N VAL A 103 -2.87 -9.25 11.87
CA VAL A 103 -1.58 -8.63 11.55
C VAL A 103 -1.80 -7.12 11.41
N VAL A 104 -0.99 -6.36 12.14
CA VAL A 104 -0.97 -4.90 12.05
C VAL A 104 0.38 -4.48 11.51
N CYS A 105 0.41 -4.00 10.27
CA CYS A 105 1.60 -3.52 9.59
C CYS A 105 1.52 -2.01 9.38
N THR A 106 2.54 -1.28 9.81
CA THR A 106 2.60 0.18 9.70
C THR A 106 3.69 0.62 8.75
N GLY A 107 3.44 1.73 8.07
CA GLY A 107 4.38 2.29 7.13
C GLY A 107 3.81 3.52 6.46
N ARG A 108 4.12 3.69 5.19
CA ARG A 108 3.63 4.80 4.37
C ARG A 108 3.25 4.32 2.97
N PHE A 109 2.18 4.85 2.43
CA PHE A 109 2.01 4.91 0.99
C PHE A 109 2.98 5.96 0.43
N TYR A 110 3.66 5.62 -0.63
CA TYR A 110 4.48 6.51 -1.44
C TYR A 110 3.90 6.51 -2.84
N ASP A 111 3.29 7.63 -3.22
CA ASP A 111 2.50 7.73 -4.44
C ASP A 111 3.15 8.67 -5.44
N PHE A 112 3.30 8.22 -6.67
CA PHE A 112 3.55 9.02 -7.84
C PHE A 112 2.20 9.43 -8.43
N LEU A 113 1.96 10.73 -8.54
CA LEU A 113 0.68 11.26 -9.00
C LEU A 113 0.89 12.22 -10.17
N GLU A 114 -0.10 12.24 -11.05
CA GLU A 114 -0.11 13.17 -12.17
C GLU A 114 -1.48 13.83 -12.30
N LYS A 115 -1.49 15.08 -12.76
CA LYS A 115 -2.70 15.83 -13.06
C LYS A 115 -2.92 15.82 -14.57
N ARG A 116 -3.90 15.07 -15.04
CA ARG A 116 -4.28 14.97 -16.46
C ARG A 116 -5.69 15.51 -16.64
N ASN A 117 -5.87 16.44 -17.58
CA ASN A 117 -7.17 17.07 -17.83
C ASN A 117 -7.84 17.63 -16.56
N GLY A 118 -7.04 18.26 -15.69
CA GLY A 118 -7.51 18.86 -14.43
C GLY A 118 -7.76 17.89 -13.28
N ARG A 119 -7.61 16.57 -13.48
CA ARG A 119 -7.82 15.50 -12.48
C ARG A 119 -6.49 14.90 -12.01
N TRP A 120 -6.27 14.88 -10.71
CA TRP A 120 -5.20 14.07 -10.11
C TRP A 120 -5.54 12.57 -10.13
N GLY A 121 -4.56 11.75 -10.39
CA GLY A 121 -4.66 10.29 -10.34
C GLY A 121 -3.32 9.65 -9.97
N VAL A 122 -3.39 8.45 -9.41
CA VAL A 122 -2.20 7.66 -9.09
C VAL A 122 -1.65 7.04 -10.37
N VAL A 123 -0.35 7.22 -10.60
CA VAL A 123 0.42 6.57 -11.67
C VAL A 123 1.16 5.35 -11.12
N LEU A 124 1.71 5.48 -9.91
CA LEU A 124 2.36 4.36 -9.23
C LEU A 124 2.17 4.52 -7.72
N ARG A 125 1.70 3.47 -7.06
CA ARG A 125 1.74 3.34 -5.60
C ARG A 125 2.77 2.30 -5.20
N GLN A 126 3.75 2.73 -4.41
CA GLN A 126 4.80 1.90 -3.83
C GLN A 126 4.79 2.05 -2.31
N PRO A 127 4.17 1.12 -1.54
CA PRO A 127 4.21 1.19 -0.09
C PRO A 127 5.64 1.00 0.46
N ILE A 128 5.92 1.70 1.56
CA ILE A 128 7.10 1.54 2.40
C ILE A 128 6.63 0.88 3.69
N TYR A 129 7.21 -0.27 4.05
CA TYR A 129 6.80 -1.05 5.22
C TYR A 129 7.83 -0.87 6.33
N GLU A 130 7.39 -0.42 7.52
CA GLU A 130 8.33 0.01 8.57
C GLU A 130 8.41 -0.96 9.74
N LYS A 131 7.28 -1.51 10.16
CA LYS A 131 7.19 -2.53 11.21
C LYS A 131 5.84 -3.21 11.22
N ASP A 132 5.80 -4.42 11.70
CA ASP A 132 4.55 -5.14 11.89
C ASP A 132 4.56 -6.02 13.15
N ARG A 133 3.39 -6.58 13.45
CA ARG A 133 3.17 -7.59 14.48
C ARG A 133 1.98 -8.46 14.10
N MET A 134 1.88 -9.63 14.74
CA MET A 134 0.76 -10.54 14.62
C MET A 134 0.28 -10.91 16.01
N ASP A 135 -1.01 -10.71 16.27
CA ASP A 135 -1.62 -10.97 17.57
C ASP A 135 -2.82 -11.91 17.41
N PRO A 136 -2.98 -12.94 18.26
CA PRO A 136 -4.22 -13.71 18.34
C PRO A 136 -5.40 -12.80 18.68
N VAL A 137 -6.54 -12.98 17.99
CA VAL A 137 -7.77 -12.24 18.29
C VAL A 137 -8.33 -12.66 19.67
N SER A 138 -8.24 -13.95 20.00
CA SER A 138 -8.59 -14.42 21.35
C SER A 138 -7.37 -14.32 22.26
N PRO A 139 -7.42 -13.60 23.38
CA PRO A 139 -6.29 -13.45 24.29
C PRO A 139 -5.86 -14.75 24.98
N SER A 140 -6.71 -15.79 24.97
CA SER A 140 -6.36 -17.13 25.48
C SER A 140 -5.75 -18.06 24.44
N ALA A 141 -5.77 -17.70 23.16
CA ALA A 141 -5.17 -18.51 22.10
C ALA A 141 -3.64 -18.39 22.13
N ARG A 142 -2.96 -19.50 21.88
CA ARG A 142 -1.52 -19.55 21.70
C ARG A 142 -1.21 -19.72 20.23
N LEU A 143 -0.35 -18.86 19.73
CA LEU A 143 0.14 -18.87 18.34
C LEU A 143 1.62 -19.25 18.36
N GLU A 144 1.95 -20.32 17.63
CA GLU A 144 3.34 -20.70 17.37
C GLU A 144 3.62 -20.53 15.89
N LEU A 145 4.61 -19.69 15.56
CA LEU A 145 5.02 -19.44 14.19
C LEU A 145 6.29 -20.27 13.89
N ASP A 146 6.42 -20.71 12.64
CA ASP A 146 7.69 -21.27 12.16
C ASP A 146 8.73 -20.14 12.11
N ALA A 147 9.65 -20.18 13.06
CA ALA A 147 10.71 -19.17 13.22
C ALA A 147 11.66 -19.14 12.00
N THR A 148 11.88 -20.28 11.35
CA THR A 148 12.73 -20.37 10.16
C THR A 148 12.08 -19.66 8.99
N LEU A 149 10.81 -19.95 8.71
CA LEU A 149 10.04 -19.25 7.67
C LEU A 149 9.91 -17.76 7.97
N LEU A 150 9.57 -17.39 9.22
CA LEU A 150 9.43 -15.99 9.62
C LEU A 150 10.71 -15.18 9.38
N ALA A 151 11.87 -15.79 9.64
CA ALA A 151 13.18 -15.16 9.45
C ALA A 151 13.54 -14.91 7.97
N THR A 152 12.87 -15.57 7.02
CA THR A 152 13.10 -15.33 5.60
C THR A 152 12.48 -14.03 5.09
N PHE A 153 11.53 -13.43 5.83
CA PHE A 153 10.83 -12.22 5.45
C PHE A 153 11.49 -10.95 6.01
N PRO A 154 11.43 -9.83 5.26
CA PRO A 154 11.97 -8.54 5.72
C PRO A 154 11.30 -8.05 6.99
N GLU A 155 12.09 -7.45 7.88
CA GLU A 155 11.65 -7.01 9.20
C GLU A 155 10.42 -6.09 9.18
N GLY A 156 10.34 -5.20 8.19
CA GLY A 156 9.27 -4.21 8.10
C GLY A 156 7.87 -4.76 7.88
N TYR A 157 7.75 -6.01 7.39
CA TYR A 157 6.46 -6.65 7.08
C TYR A 157 6.50 -8.18 7.20
N ARG A 158 7.36 -8.73 8.07
CA ARG A 158 7.56 -10.18 8.17
C ARG A 158 6.32 -10.95 8.57
N HIS A 159 5.52 -10.40 9.48
CA HIS A 159 4.30 -11.04 9.94
C HIS A 159 3.18 -10.94 8.89
N LEU A 160 3.10 -9.81 8.19
CA LEU A 160 2.18 -9.65 7.06
C LEU A 160 2.53 -10.63 5.94
N ALA A 161 3.82 -10.74 5.59
CA ALA A 161 4.31 -11.69 4.59
C ALA A 161 4.05 -13.13 5.01
N TYR A 162 4.28 -13.46 6.27
CA TYR A 162 3.99 -14.77 6.82
C TYR A 162 2.52 -15.13 6.66
N LEU A 163 1.60 -14.28 7.14
CA LEU A 163 0.16 -14.48 7.01
C LEU A 163 -0.24 -14.64 5.54
N GLN A 164 0.22 -13.74 4.66
CA GLN A 164 -0.11 -13.78 3.24
C GLN A 164 0.36 -15.07 2.56
N THR A 165 1.53 -15.59 2.94
CA THR A 165 2.02 -16.88 2.46
C THR A 165 1.14 -18.04 2.95
N GLN A 166 0.68 -18.01 4.21
CA GLN A 166 -0.20 -19.05 4.76
C GLN A 166 -1.55 -19.12 4.04
N ILE A 167 -2.06 -18.00 3.56
CA ILE A 167 -3.32 -17.94 2.80
C ILE A 167 -3.12 -18.05 1.27
N GLY A 168 -1.91 -18.43 0.82
CA GLY A 168 -1.64 -18.83 -0.54
C GLY A 168 -1.13 -17.74 -1.50
N TYR A 169 -0.72 -16.55 -0.99
CA TYR A 169 -0.09 -15.55 -1.82
C TYR A 169 1.41 -15.79 -1.99
N GLN A 170 1.93 -15.44 -3.16
CA GLN A 170 3.37 -15.27 -3.38
C GLN A 170 3.74 -13.85 -2.96
N VAL A 171 4.62 -13.73 -1.96
CA VAL A 171 4.96 -12.44 -1.38
C VAL A 171 6.30 -11.93 -1.93
N LYS A 172 6.31 -10.67 -2.35
CA LYS A 172 7.53 -9.95 -2.75
C LYS A 172 8.35 -9.59 -1.52
N THR A 173 9.64 -9.94 -1.53
CA THR A 173 10.52 -9.82 -0.36
C THR A 173 11.53 -8.68 -0.41
N ASP A 174 11.46 -7.83 -1.44
CA ASP A 174 12.34 -6.67 -1.66
C ASP A 174 11.60 -5.34 -1.65
N MET A 175 10.48 -5.25 -0.90
CA MET A 175 9.74 -4.01 -0.73
C MET A 175 10.52 -3.00 0.12
N PRO A 176 10.36 -1.69 -0.13
CA PRO A 176 11.05 -0.67 0.65
C PRO A 176 10.70 -0.74 2.14
N GLY A 177 11.71 -0.69 3.00
CA GLY A 177 11.59 -0.54 4.45
C GLY A 177 11.82 0.90 4.90
N LEU A 178 11.88 1.12 6.22
CA LEU A 178 12.13 2.44 6.81
C LEU A 178 13.47 3.04 6.36
N LYS A 179 14.49 2.21 6.16
CA LYS A 179 15.86 2.59 5.81
C LYS A 179 16.45 1.62 4.77
N GLY A 180 17.58 1.99 4.18
CA GLY A 180 18.35 1.16 3.27
C GLY A 180 18.23 1.60 1.81
N ASP A 181 18.98 0.92 0.95
CA ASP A 181 19.16 1.32 -0.44
C ASP A 181 17.86 1.30 -1.26
N VAL A 182 16.96 0.35 -0.97
CA VAL A 182 15.69 0.21 -1.69
C VAL A 182 14.81 1.46 -1.50
N VAL A 183 14.67 1.96 -0.27
CA VAL A 183 13.88 3.18 -0.02
C VAL A 183 14.59 4.43 -0.51
N GLN A 184 15.93 4.48 -0.46
CA GLN A 184 16.69 5.60 -1.03
C GLN A 184 16.54 5.65 -2.56
N ALA A 185 16.59 4.52 -3.24
CA ALA A 185 16.32 4.43 -4.67
C ALA A 185 14.89 4.89 -5.02
N LEU A 186 13.90 4.54 -4.19
CA LEU A 186 12.53 5.01 -4.36
C LEU A 186 12.43 6.53 -4.23
N TYR A 187 13.10 7.14 -3.25
CA TYR A 187 13.14 8.60 -3.10
C TYR A 187 13.84 9.30 -4.26
N ALA A 188 14.93 8.73 -4.76
CA ALA A 188 15.63 9.25 -5.95
C ALA A 188 14.71 9.22 -7.19
N ARG A 189 13.95 8.14 -7.39
CA ARG A 189 12.92 8.04 -8.44
C ARG A 189 11.83 9.11 -8.27
N GLY A 190 11.37 9.33 -7.05
CA GLY A 190 10.39 10.39 -6.73
C GLY A 190 10.90 11.79 -7.08
N ALA A 191 12.16 12.08 -6.76
CA ALA A 191 12.80 13.34 -7.13
C ALA A 191 12.92 13.50 -8.67
N GLN A 192 13.29 12.44 -9.37
CA GLN A 192 13.32 12.43 -10.84
C GLN A 192 11.94 12.64 -11.45
N TRP A 193 10.91 12.01 -10.90
CA TRP A 193 9.53 12.22 -11.31
C TRP A 193 9.09 13.67 -11.20
N LEU A 194 9.35 14.31 -10.06
CA LEU A 194 9.05 15.73 -9.84
C LEU A 194 9.83 16.64 -10.80
N ALA A 195 11.03 16.24 -11.21
CA ALA A 195 11.84 16.97 -12.18
C ALA A 195 11.42 16.73 -13.65
N GLY A 196 10.38 15.94 -13.91
CA GLY A 196 9.88 15.68 -15.27
C GLY A 196 10.38 14.34 -15.88
N GLY A 197 11.18 13.55 -15.15
CA GLY A 197 11.65 12.24 -15.59
C GLY A 197 10.56 11.15 -15.51
N PRO A 198 10.85 9.90 -15.93
CA PRO A 198 9.94 8.77 -15.81
C PRO A 198 9.81 8.34 -14.34
N HIS A 199 8.67 7.71 -13.97
CA HIS A 199 8.51 7.11 -12.65
C HIS A 199 9.30 5.80 -12.48
N GLY A 200 9.79 5.20 -13.57
CA GLY A 200 10.59 3.99 -13.58
C GLY A 200 9.83 2.81 -12.92
N GLY A 201 8.95 2.19 -13.63
CA GLY A 201 8.23 0.97 -13.24
C GLY A 201 9.07 -0.26 -13.45
#